data_d1de8dbcfabc25412fceac462f5e1b13
#
_entry.id   d1de8dbcfabc25412fceac462f5e1b13
#
_cell.length_a   1.000
_cell.length_b   1.000
_cell.length_c   1.000
_cell.angle_alpha   90.00
_cell.angle_beta   90.00
_cell.angle_gamma   90.00
#
_symmetry.space_group_name_H-M   'P 1'
#
loop_
_entity.id
_entity.type
_entity.pdbx_description
1 polymer ?
#
loop_
_entity_poly.entity_id
_entity_poly.type
_entity_poly.pdbx_seq_one_letter_code
_entity_poly.pdbx_strand_id
1 'polypeptide(L)'
;MKIIPYESKYREDFIRLNTEWLERFYWIEDFDQNAMDHVDELIQKGAMAYFAVENGEVLATCMTVPLENDTWEMCKLAARNQYTGTGAGNSVFCACMSYAVSHGAKRLVLISCTGLKAAIHLYRKNGFHEVPYRKDYWKSEKADIEMEKIITS
;
A
#
# COMPACT_ATOMS: atom_id res chain seq x y z
N MET A 1 15.85 -11.15 -5.04
CA MET A 1 15.06 -10.05 -4.43
C MET A 1 14.65 -10.43 -3.02
N LYS A 2 14.87 -9.54 -2.07
CA LYS A 2 14.50 -9.76 -0.68
C LYS A 2 13.34 -8.85 -0.32
N ILE A 3 12.43 -9.34 0.52
CA ILE A 3 11.30 -8.56 1.03
C ILE A 3 11.58 -8.26 2.50
N ILE A 4 11.79 -6.99 2.81
CA ILE A 4 12.32 -6.55 4.10
C ILE A 4 11.30 -5.64 4.79
N PRO A 5 11.01 -5.88 6.09
CA PRO A 5 10.12 -5.01 6.84
C PRO A 5 10.75 -3.63 7.10
N TYR A 6 9.93 -2.67 7.42
CA TYR A 6 10.34 -1.29 7.65
C TYR A 6 11.46 -1.18 8.69
N GLU A 7 12.49 -0.41 8.34
CA GLU A 7 13.55 0.05 9.24
C GLU A 7 13.75 1.53 8.93
N SER A 8 14.20 2.30 9.91
CA SER A 8 14.40 3.75 9.74
C SER A 8 15.28 4.11 8.56
N LYS A 9 16.23 3.26 8.19
CA LYS A 9 17.11 3.49 7.05
C LYS A 9 16.38 3.50 5.72
N TYR A 10 15.15 2.94 5.66
CA TYR A 10 14.32 2.92 4.44
C TYR A 10 13.30 4.05 4.40
N ARG A 11 13.27 4.92 5.40
CA ARG A 11 12.32 6.03 5.45
C ARG A 11 12.39 6.91 4.20
N GLU A 12 13.59 7.26 3.79
CA GLU A 12 13.77 8.11 2.60
C GLU A 12 13.36 7.38 1.32
N ASP A 13 13.62 6.08 1.22
CA ASP A 13 13.17 5.27 0.08
C ASP A 13 11.65 5.21 0.01
N PHE A 14 10.99 5.06 1.16
CA PHE A 14 9.53 5.06 1.24
C PHE A 14 8.97 6.39 0.71
N ILE A 15 9.50 7.51 1.19
CA ILE A 15 9.07 8.83 0.79
C ILE A 15 9.32 9.06 -0.71
N ARG A 16 10.52 8.72 -1.17
CA ARG A 16 10.90 8.92 -2.56
C ARG A 16 10.03 8.12 -3.53
N LEU A 17 9.87 6.83 -3.27
CA LEU A 17 9.07 5.96 -4.14
C LEU A 17 7.62 6.45 -4.23
N ASN A 18 7.02 6.80 -3.08
CA ASN A 18 5.64 7.27 -3.06
C ASN A 18 5.50 8.65 -3.73
N THR A 19 6.44 9.55 -3.49
CA THR A 19 6.43 10.87 -4.12
C THR A 19 6.51 10.74 -5.64
N GLU A 20 7.47 9.96 -6.15
CA GLU A 20 7.64 9.74 -7.58
C GLU A 20 6.39 9.11 -8.20
N TRP A 21 5.81 8.11 -7.53
CA TRP A 21 4.61 7.43 -8.00
C TRP A 21 3.42 8.39 -8.10
N LEU A 22 3.16 9.16 -7.03
CA LEU A 22 2.04 10.09 -6.97
C LEU A 22 2.19 11.23 -7.99
N GLU A 23 3.38 11.80 -8.11
CA GLU A 23 3.63 12.87 -9.08
C GLU A 23 3.51 12.39 -10.52
N ARG A 24 3.86 11.14 -10.78
CA ARG A 24 3.79 10.57 -12.11
C ARG A 24 2.36 10.31 -12.58
N PHE A 25 1.50 9.80 -11.68
CA PHE A 25 0.17 9.33 -12.07
C PHE A 25 -0.95 10.27 -11.69
N TYR A 26 -0.80 11.06 -10.61
CA TYR A 26 -1.83 11.93 -10.10
C TYR A 26 -1.22 13.17 -9.44
N TRP A 27 -1.58 13.38 -8.18
CA TRP A 27 -1.05 14.47 -7.36
C TRP A 27 -1.01 14.00 -5.89
N ILE A 28 -0.23 14.73 -5.08
CA ILE A 28 -0.10 14.42 -3.66
C ILE A 28 -1.21 15.15 -2.89
N GLU A 29 -2.05 14.38 -2.20
CA GLU A 29 -3.08 14.93 -1.33
C GLU A 29 -2.55 15.04 0.11
N ASP A 30 -3.24 15.79 0.96
CA ASP A 30 -2.81 16.00 2.35
C ASP A 30 -2.62 14.70 3.12
N PHE A 31 -3.52 13.73 2.94
CA PHE A 31 -3.37 12.45 3.63
C PHE A 31 -2.16 11.66 3.14
N ASP A 32 -1.78 11.79 1.88
CA ASP A 32 -0.57 11.18 1.34
C ASP A 32 0.68 11.79 1.97
N GLN A 33 0.73 13.12 2.01
CA GLN A 33 1.84 13.86 2.59
C GLN A 33 1.97 13.56 4.08
N ASN A 34 0.84 13.51 4.78
CA ASN A 34 0.81 13.20 6.20
C ASN A 34 1.39 11.79 6.47
N ALA A 35 1.01 10.80 5.67
CA ALA A 35 1.52 9.44 5.82
C ALA A 35 3.04 9.38 5.58
N MET A 36 3.53 10.13 4.59
CA MET A 36 4.96 10.18 4.30
C MET A 36 5.74 10.90 5.39
N ASP A 37 5.20 12.01 5.90
CA ASP A 37 5.87 12.81 6.94
C ASP A 37 5.92 12.10 8.28
N HIS A 38 4.94 11.23 8.55
CA HIS A 38 4.78 10.58 9.85
C HIS A 38 4.87 9.05 9.80
N VAL A 39 5.62 8.52 8.83
CA VAL A 39 5.73 7.06 8.64
C VAL A 39 6.22 6.35 9.91
N ASP A 40 7.22 6.89 10.61
CA ASP A 40 7.74 6.27 11.83
C ASP A 40 6.67 6.20 12.91
N GLU A 41 5.84 7.24 13.04
CA GLU A 41 4.76 7.26 14.01
C GLU A 41 3.68 6.25 13.66
N LEU A 42 3.37 6.08 12.37
CA LEU A 42 2.41 5.08 11.91
C LEU A 42 2.90 3.67 12.25
N ILE A 43 4.18 3.40 12.03
CA ILE A 43 4.78 2.11 12.39
C ILE A 43 4.68 1.85 13.90
N GLN A 44 4.94 2.87 14.71
CA GLN A 44 4.81 2.75 16.17
C GLN A 44 3.37 2.47 16.60
N LYS A 45 2.40 2.93 15.84
CA LYS A 45 0.98 2.73 16.14
C LYS A 45 0.43 1.42 15.54
N GLY A 46 1.27 0.58 14.98
CA GLY A 46 0.90 -0.74 14.51
C GLY A 46 0.91 -0.96 13.01
N ALA A 47 1.15 0.09 12.21
CA ALA A 47 1.29 -0.06 10.77
C ALA A 47 2.59 -0.80 10.43
N MET A 48 2.67 -1.34 9.22
CA MET A 48 3.90 -1.96 8.73
C MET A 48 4.06 -1.64 7.24
N ALA A 49 5.31 -1.46 6.84
CA ALA A 49 5.66 -1.31 5.44
C ALA A 49 6.72 -2.35 5.07
N TYR A 50 6.68 -2.83 3.84
CA TYR A 50 7.69 -3.75 3.32
C TYR A 50 8.36 -3.16 2.10
N PHE A 51 9.59 -3.60 1.87
CA PHE A 51 10.42 -3.15 0.75
C PHE A 51 10.96 -4.35 -0.01
N ALA A 52 10.85 -4.28 -1.34
CA ALA A 52 11.51 -5.26 -2.20
C ALA A 52 12.89 -4.71 -2.54
N VAL A 53 13.94 -5.41 -2.14
CA VAL A 53 15.31 -4.95 -2.29
C VAL A 53 16.11 -5.96 -3.13
N GLU A 54 16.84 -5.47 -4.12
CA GLU A 54 17.70 -6.28 -4.96
C GLU A 54 19.00 -5.53 -5.22
N ASN A 55 20.12 -6.19 -4.94
CA ASN A 55 21.46 -5.59 -5.11
C ASN A 55 21.60 -4.22 -4.43
N GLY A 56 21.00 -4.08 -3.24
CA GLY A 56 21.04 -2.83 -2.49
C GLY A 56 20.06 -1.76 -2.94
N GLU A 57 19.28 -2.00 -4.00
CA GLU A 57 18.29 -1.05 -4.50
C GLU A 57 16.88 -1.41 -4.02
N VAL A 58 16.14 -0.40 -3.59
CA VAL A 58 14.73 -0.56 -3.23
C VAL A 58 13.88 -0.38 -4.48
N LEU A 59 13.19 -1.45 -4.87
CA LEU A 59 12.42 -1.52 -6.11
C LEU A 59 10.94 -1.17 -5.91
N ALA A 60 10.40 -1.48 -4.75
CA ALA A 60 8.98 -1.28 -4.48
C ALA A 60 8.75 -1.23 -2.97
N THR A 61 7.62 -0.65 -2.59
CA THR A 61 7.16 -0.60 -1.20
C THR A 61 5.64 -0.68 -1.16
N CYS A 62 5.12 -1.10 -0.02
CA CYS A 62 3.69 -1.11 0.28
C CYS A 62 3.53 -0.98 1.79
N MET A 63 2.43 -0.41 2.23
CA MET A 63 2.12 -0.23 3.65
C MET A 63 0.77 -0.84 3.96
N THR A 64 0.61 -1.33 5.19
CA THR A 64 -0.68 -1.73 5.72
C THR A 64 -0.88 -1.06 7.09
N VAL A 65 -2.09 -0.60 7.35
CA VAL A 65 -2.42 0.20 8.54
C VAL A 65 -3.64 -0.39 9.21
N PRO A 66 -3.58 -0.64 10.55
CA PRO A 66 -4.76 -1.12 11.26
C PRO A 66 -5.81 -0.03 11.37
N LEU A 67 -7.06 -0.39 11.11
CA LEU A 67 -8.23 0.47 11.27
C LEU A 67 -9.10 -0.13 12.38
N GLU A 68 -10.36 0.25 12.44
CA GLU A 68 -11.31 -0.26 13.42
C GLU A 68 -11.89 -1.61 13.00
N ASN A 69 -12.39 -2.39 13.96
CA ASN A 69 -13.15 -3.63 13.74
C ASN A 69 -12.38 -4.69 12.95
N ASP A 70 -11.14 -4.93 13.34
CA ASP A 70 -10.26 -5.94 12.71
C ASP A 70 -10.13 -5.73 11.19
N THR A 71 -10.21 -4.48 10.76
CA THR A 71 -10.01 -4.07 9.38
C THR A 71 -8.63 -3.44 9.23
N TRP A 72 -7.93 -3.78 8.16
CA TRP A 72 -6.64 -3.19 7.85
C TRP A 72 -6.68 -2.60 6.45
N GLU A 73 -6.06 -1.44 6.30
CA GLU A 73 -5.94 -0.78 5.00
C GLU A 73 -4.65 -1.19 4.30
N MET A 74 -4.74 -1.46 3.00
CA MET A 74 -3.57 -1.64 2.13
C MET A 74 -3.37 -0.33 1.40
N CYS A 75 -2.18 0.25 1.50
CA CYS A 75 -1.92 1.58 0.93
C CYS A 75 -0.45 1.77 0.56
N LYS A 76 -0.17 2.88 -0.07
CA LYS A 76 1.19 3.32 -0.42
C LYS A 76 1.98 2.27 -1.20
N LEU A 77 1.30 1.57 -2.12
CA LEU A 77 1.96 0.67 -3.07
C LEU A 77 2.61 1.52 -4.15
N ALA A 78 3.93 1.44 -4.25
CA ALA A 78 4.69 2.20 -5.24
C ALA A 78 5.89 1.39 -5.73
N ALA A 79 6.18 1.46 -7.01
CA ALA A 79 7.31 0.76 -7.63
C ALA A 79 8.02 1.70 -8.59
N ARG A 80 9.32 1.50 -8.73
CA ARG A 80 10.11 2.26 -9.70
C ARG A 80 9.71 1.85 -11.13
N ASN A 81 9.73 2.81 -12.04
CA ASN A 81 9.32 2.60 -13.43
C ASN A 81 10.00 1.43 -14.11
N GLN A 82 11.30 1.39 -14.01
CA GLN A 82 12.10 0.39 -14.70
C GLN A 82 11.93 -1.03 -14.13
N TYR A 83 11.26 -1.15 -12.99
CA TYR A 83 11.06 -2.44 -12.35
C TYR A 83 9.59 -2.89 -12.37
N THR A 84 8.75 -2.20 -13.13
CA THR A 84 7.36 -2.61 -13.34
C THR A 84 7.35 -3.96 -14.06
N GLY A 85 6.61 -4.92 -13.53
CA GLY A 85 6.53 -6.26 -14.12
C GLY A 85 7.52 -7.27 -13.56
N THR A 86 8.41 -6.87 -12.64
CA THR A 86 9.37 -7.80 -12.02
C THR A 86 8.75 -8.65 -10.91
N GLY A 87 7.52 -8.35 -10.50
CA GLY A 87 6.88 -8.99 -9.36
C GLY A 87 7.16 -8.30 -8.03
N ALA A 88 7.97 -7.24 -8.02
CA ALA A 88 8.32 -6.54 -6.79
C ALA A 88 7.09 -5.94 -6.10
N GLY A 89 6.21 -5.29 -6.87
CA GLY A 89 4.98 -4.71 -6.32
C GLY A 89 4.07 -5.75 -5.71
N ASN A 90 3.87 -6.87 -6.41
CA ASN A 90 3.05 -7.96 -5.90
C ASN A 90 3.65 -8.56 -4.62
N SER A 91 4.97 -8.70 -4.57
CA SER A 91 5.65 -9.30 -3.42
C SER A 91 5.49 -8.46 -2.16
N VAL A 92 5.66 -7.14 -2.24
CA VAL A 92 5.46 -6.26 -1.08
C VAL A 92 3.99 -6.18 -0.68
N PHE A 93 3.09 -6.20 -1.66
CA PHE A 93 1.65 -6.22 -1.39
C PHE A 93 1.26 -7.48 -0.61
N CYS A 94 1.72 -8.64 -1.07
CA CYS A 94 1.46 -9.92 -0.39
C CYS A 94 2.08 -9.96 1.00
N ALA A 95 3.27 -9.39 1.19
CA ALA A 95 3.91 -9.31 2.51
C ALA A 95 3.05 -8.48 3.48
N CYS A 96 2.51 -7.35 3.02
CA CYS A 96 1.61 -6.52 3.82
C CYS A 96 0.32 -7.27 4.17
N MET A 97 -0.27 -8.00 3.22
CA MET A 97 -1.47 -8.80 3.50
C MET A 97 -1.18 -9.84 4.58
N SER A 98 -0.06 -10.56 4.45
CA SER A 98 0.33 -11.59 5.42
C SER A 98 0.54 -11.00 6.80
N TYR A 99 1.17 -9.83 6.89
CA TYR A 99 1.36 -9.15 8.15
C TYR A 99 0.02 -8.81 8.81
N ALA A 100 -0.88 -8.18 8.06
CA ALA A 100 -2.20 -7.81 8.56
C ALA A 100 -2.98 -9.03 9.05
N VAL A 101 -3.00 -10.10 8.27
CA VAL A 101 -3.70 -11.34 8.62
C VAL A 101 -3.09 -11.95 9.88
N SER A 102 -1.77 -12.00 10.00
CA SER A 102 -1.11 -12.55 11.18
C SER A 102 -1.34 -11.72 12.44
N HIS A 103 -1.76 -10.47 12.27
CA HIS A 103 -2.11 -9.57 13.38
C HIS A 103 -3.62 -9.43 13.57
N GLY A 104 -4.39 -10.36 13.06
CA GLY A 104 -5.82 -10.47 13.36
C GLY A 104 -6.76 -9.82 12.38
N ALA A 105 -6.28 -9.38 11.22
CA ALA A 105 -7.17 -8.78 10.22
C ALA A 105 -8.23 -9.78 9.77
N LYS A 106 -9.48 -9.36 9.78
CA LYS A 106 -10.59 -10.13 9.24
C LYS A 106 -11.10 -9.53 7.94
N ARG A 107 -10.71 -8.30 7.65
CA ARG A 107 -11.11 -7.59 6.45
C ARG A 107 -9.94 -6.68 6.03
N LEU A 108 -9.59 -6.73 4.74
CA LEU A 108 -8.61 -5.84 4.14
C LEU A 108 -9.33 -4.90 3.18
N VAL A 109 -8.99 -3.61 3.21
CA VAL A 109 -9.61 -2.60 2.36
C VAL A 109 -8.54 -1.77 1.68
N LEU A 110 -8.90 -1.20 0.54
CA LEU A 110 -8.04 -0.24 -0.15
C LEU A 110 -8.89 0.71 -0.97
N ILE A 111 -8.30 1.86 -1.30
CA ILE A 111 -8.86 2.77 -2.29
C ILE A 111 -7.84 2.98 -3.40
N SER A 112 -8.32 3.22 -4.60
CA SER A 112 -7.46 3.39 -5.76
C SER A 112 -8.19 4.21 -6.83
N CYS A 113 -7.61 4.22 -8.02
CA CYS A 113 -8.17 4.92 -9.16
C CYS A 113 -8.33 3.93 -10.30
N THR A 114 -9.51 3.92 -10.92
CA THR A 114 -9.81 2.98 -12.00
C THR A 114 -8.88 3.10 -13.19
N GLY A 115 -8.25 4.26 -13.37
CA GLY A 115 -7.26 4.46 -14.42
C GLY A 115 -5.96 3.69 -14.21
N LEU A 116 -5.67 3.26 -12.99
CA LEU A 116 -4.48 2.46 -12.67
C LEU A 116 -4.75 0.98 -12.91
N LYS A 117 -4.86 0.60 -14.18
CA LYS A 117 -5.29 -0.76 -14.56
C LYS A 117 -4.39 -1.86 -14.03
N ALA A 118 -3.07 -1.65 -14.03
CA ALA A 118 -2.13 -2.64 -13.53
C ALA A 118 -2.32 -2.87 -12.02
N ALA A 119 -2.55 -1.80 -11.26
CA ALA A 119 -2.80 -1.90 -9.82
C ALA A 119 -4.12 -2.63 -9.54
N ILE A 120 -5.18 -2.26 -10.27
CA ILE A 120 -6.48 -2.92 -10.11
C ILE A 120 -6.38 -4.41 -10.42
N HIS A 121 -5.64 -4.77 -11.48
CA HIS A 121 -5.41 -6.17 -11.82
C HIS A 121 -4.69 -6.91 -10.68
N LEU A 122 -3.67 -6.29 -10.09
CA LEU A 122 -2.93 -6.85 -8.96
C LEU A 122 -3.86 -7.09 -7.76
N TYR A 123 -4.72 -6.14 -7.46
CA TYR A 123 -5.67 -6.28 -6.34
C TYR A 123 -6.65 -7.41 -6.60
N ARG A 124 -7.24 -7.48 -7.80
CA ARG A 124 -8.20 -8.53 -8.15
C ARG A 124 -7.58 -9.92 -8.08
N LYS A 125 -6.37 -10.08 -8.59
CA LYS A 125 -5.72 -11.39 -8.55
C LYS A 125 -5.37 -11.83 -7.13
N ASN A 126 -5.26 -10.89 -6.20
CA ASN A 126 -5.03 -11.20 -4.79
C ASN A 126 -6.33 -11.33 -3.97
N GLY A 127 -7.46 -11.39 -4.65
CA GLY A 127 -8.74 -11.69 -4.01
C GLY A 127 -9.58 -10.49 -3.61
N PHE A 128 -9.18 -9.29 -3.99
CA PHE A 128 -9.97 -8.08 -3.70
C PHE A 128 -11.08 -7.92 -4.74
N HIS A 129 -12.23 -7.43 -4.29
CA HIS A 129 -13.36 -7.10 -5.16
C HIS A 129 -13.87 -5.71 -4.84
N GLU A 130 -14.53 -5.11 -5.80
CA GLU A 130 -15.06 -3.75 -5.67
C GLU A 130 -16.24 -3.70 -4.72
N VAL A 131 -16.29 -2.65 -3.89
CA VAL A 131 -17.42 -2.30 -3.03
C VAL A 131 -17.74 -0.83 -3.24
N PRO A 132 -18.93 -0.35 -2.80
CA PRO A 132 -19.27 1.06 -2.97
C PRO A 132 -18.23 1.98 -2.33
N TYR A 133 -17.81 3.00 -3.08
CA TYR A 133 -16.81 3.94 -2.60
C TYR A 133 -17.39 4.88 -1.55
N ARG A 134 -16.83 4.87 -0.34
CA ARG A 134 -17.28 5.69 0.79
C ARG A 134 -16.51 7.01 0.83
N LYS A 135 -16.92 7.95 0.00
CA LYS A 135 -16.23 9.23 -0.17
C LYS A 135 -16.08 10.00 1.14
N ASP A 136 -17.10 10.01 1.98
CA ASP A 136 -17.06 10.72 3.25
C ASP A 136 -16.07 10.10 4.25
N TYR A 137 -15.88 8.79 4.16
CA TYR A 137 -14.96 8.07 5.02
C TYR A 137 -13.50 8.34 4.61
N TRP A 138 -13.19 8.17 3.32
CA TRP A 138 -11.81 8.25 2.82
C TRP A 138 -11.33 9.68 2.57
N LYS A 139 -12.24 10.59 2.19
CA LYS A 139 -11.95 12.00 1.93
C LYS A 139 -10.85 12.20 0.87
N SER A 140 -10.80 11.32 -0.12
CA SER A 140 -9.87 11.45 -1.24
C SER A 140 -10.61 11.97 -2.47
N GLU A 141 -10.05 12.99 -3.11
CA GLU A 141 -10.62 13.56 -4.33
C GLU A 141 -10.21 12.74 -5.56
N LYS A 142 -9.04 12.13 -5.56
CA LYS A 142 -8.54 11.38 -6.72
C LYS A 142 -9.01 9.94 -6.78
N ALA A 143 -9.28 9.31 -5.65
CA ALA A 143 -9.74 7.92 -5.62
C ALA A 143 -11.18 7.81 -6.11
N ASP A 144 -11.47 6.78 -6.88
CA ASP A 144 -12.82 6.52 -7.41
C ASP A 144 -13.25 5.06 -7.28
N ILE A 145 -12.46 4.24 -6.62
CA ILE A 145 -12.80 2.84 -6.38
C ILE A 145 -12.35 2.43 -4.99
N GLU A 146 -13.20 1.68 -4.30
CA GLU A 146 -12.87 1.03 -3.03
C GLU A 146 -12.97 -0.47 -3.25
N MET A 147 -12.02 -1.22 -2.70
CA MET A 147 -12.01 -2.68 -2.83
C MET A 147 -11.79 -3.31 -1.46
N GLU A 148 -12.28 -4.53 -1.30
CA GLU A 148 -12.09 -5.27 -0.06
C GLU A 148 -11.81 -6.73 -0.31
N LYS A 149 -11.17 -7.35 0.68
CA LYS A 149 -11.00 -8.80 0.75
C LYS A 149 -11.38 -9.24 2.14
N ILE A 150 -12.34 -10.15 2.24
CA ILE A 150 -12.72 -10.76 3.52
C ILE A 150 -11.78 -11.93 3.79
N ILE A 151 -11.22 -11.98 4.99
CA ILE A 151 -10.31 -13.05 5.38
C ILE A 151 -11.12 -14.16 6.02
N THR A 152 -11.09 -15.32 5.41
CA THR A 152 -11.74 -16.53 5.93
C THR A 152 -10.65 -17.43 6.50
N SER A 153 -10.78 -17.76 7.76
CA SER A 153 -9.81 -18.64 8.43
C SER A 153 -10.06 -20.11 8.11
#